data_be18cf254ea5f2261bbd63897c29450b
#
_entry.id   be18cf254ea5f2261bbd63897c29450b
#
_cell.length_a   1.000
_cell.length_b   1.000
_cell.length_c   1.000
_cell.angle_alpha   90.00
_cell.angle_beta   90.00
_cell.angle_gamma   90.00
#
_symmetry.space_group_name_H-M   'P 1'
#
loop_
_entity.id
_entity.type
_entity.pdbx_description
1 polymer ?
#
loop_
_entity_poly.entity_id
_entity_poly.type
_entity_poly.pdbx_seq_one_letter_code
_entity_poly.pdbx_strand_id
1 'polypeptide(L)'
;MRLRVGLIAVLGLLVAPIAPGAELHGLAGAARSILGPDQGVYVEAADGAVLLSQAASKPVHPASVSKVPTTLALLRKLGPEHRFVTTFTAKGRVLDGTLYGDLIVQSDGDPSLVDEDALLVADRLREAGITRVAGALRVQGPLFFDWKNDDGTSLGRALSGITTPAAAQAVRELSASSVAPAGIHFATATSWPAETVAGARIIELLGDHPLVVHRSQPLVPLAKSLNDYSNNIFTSFAEAAGGAAAVESLARSVVPEAMRSEITLGDGAGTDPTNRLSPRAAVKLLRALEKELGRTGRALFDILPVAGVDDGTLHNRLNGPGEAGHVLGKTGTYGDYGASALIGAIATSDYGTVYFAILNHNVPVPQARQRQDRFVRALLARVHSVAWPYQRDARPAITRAEVSVMSR
;
A
#
# COMPACT_ATOMS: atom_id res chain seq x y z
N MET A 1 -16.96 28.08 -44.72
CA MET A 1 -16.53 26.79 -44.18
C MET A 1 -17.27 26.60 -42.84
N ARG A 2 -18.38 25.84 -42.83
CA ARG A 2 -19.27 25.72 -41.65
C ARG A 2 -18.84 24.49 -40.84
N LEU A 3 -18.38 24.70 -39.61
CA LEU A 3 -18.08 23.63 -38.64
C LEU A 3 -19.41 23.01 -38.18
N ARG A 4 -19.57 21.72 -38.41
CA ARG A 4 -20.64 20.92 -37.78
C ARG A 4 -20.14 20.39 -36.42
N VAL A 5 -20.71 20.91 -35.34
CA VAL A 5 -20.55 20.35 -33.99
C VAL A 5 -21.48 19.17 -33.89
N GLY A 6 -20.89 17.98 -33.78
CA GLY A 6 -21.64 16.75 -33.51
C GLY A 6 -21.98 16.64 -32.04
N LEU A 7 -23.25 16.63 -31.72
CA LEU A 7 -23.80 16.39 -30.39
C LEU A 7 -23.70 14.89 -30.10
N ILE A 8 -22.80 14.46 -29.20
CA ILE A 8 -22.76 13.09 -28.68
C ILE A 8 -23.81 13.01 -27.58
N ALA A 9 -24.93 12.34 -27.90
CA ALA A 9 -25.93 11.98 -26.91
C ALA A 9 -25.39 10.85 -26.03
N VAL A 10 -25.09 11.14 -24.78
CA VAL A 10 -24.83 10.13 -23.74
C VAL A 10 -26.18 9.51 -23.38
N LEU A 11 -26.42 8.30 -23.88
CA LEU A 11 -27.56 7.47 -23.48
C LEU A 11 -27.32 7.03 -22.03
N GLY A 12 -27.86 7.76 -21.06
CA GLY A 12 -27.93 7.29 -19.67
C GLY A 12 -28.86 6.09 -19.59
N LEU A 13 -28.32 4.89 -19.36
CA LEU A 13 -29.11 3.74 -18.94
C LEU A 13 -29.74 4.10 -17.58
N LEU A 14 -31.06 4.32 -17.59
CA LEU A 14 -31.87 4.36 -16.38
C LEU A 14 -31.92 2.94 -15.79
N VAL A 15 -31.01 2.64 -14.86
CA VAL A 15 -31.13 1.45 -14.02
C VAL A 15 -32.33 1.66 -13.11
N ALA A 16 -33.37 0.87 -13.27
CA ALA A 16 -34.54 0.91 -12.39
C ALA A 16 -34.10 0.59 -10.95
N PRO A 17 -34.56 1.34 -9.94
CA PRO A 17 -34.19 1.06 -8.57
C PRO A 17 -34.71 -0.32 -8.16
N ILE A 18 -33.78 -1.18 -7.66
CA ILE A 18 -34.12 -2.47 -7.09
C ILE A 18 -34.91 -2.21 -5.81
N ALA A 19 -36.04 -2.90 -5.65
CA ALA A 19 -36.88 -2.76 -4.46
C ALA A 19 -36.04 -3.04 -3.18
N PRO A 20 -36.10 -2.21 -2.14
CA PRO A 20 -35.43 -2.45 -0.88
C PRO A 20 -35.84 -3.79 -0.30
N GLY A 21 -34.89 -4.72 -0.08
CA GLY A 21 -35.15 -6.03 0.53
C GLY A 21 -35.14 -7.23 -0.42
N ALA A 22 -34.78 -7.08 -1.71
CA ALA A 22 -34.64 -8.23 -2.61
C ALA A 22 -33.33 -8.99 -2.29
N GLU A 23 -33.42 -9.99 -1.40
CA GLU A 23 -32.34 -11.00 -1.29
C GLU A 23 -32.12 -11.67 -2.65
N LEU A 24 -30.86 -11.80 -3.05
CA LEU A 24 -30.53 -12.58 -4.24
C LEU A 24 -30.94 -14.04 -4.05
N HIS A 25 -31.85 -14.52 -4.91
CA HIS A 25 -32.42 -15.85 -4.78
C HIS A 25 -31.34 -16.93 -4.59
N GLY A 26 -31.45 -17.71 -3.52
CA GLY A 26 -30.53 -18.80 -3.19
C GLY A 26 -29.15 -18.40 -2.68
N LEU A 27 -28.81 -17.09 -2.56
CA LEU A 27 -27.50 -16.67 -2.07
C LEU A 27 -27.29 -17.00 -0.58
N ALA A 28 -28.34 -16.84 0.25
CA ALA A 28 -28.31 -17.21 1.66
C ALA A 28 -28.10 -18.71 1.86
N GLY A 29 -28.74 -19.55 1.05
CA GLY A 29 -28.50 -21.00 1.03
C GLY A 29 -27.07 -21.36 0.64
N ALA A 30 -26.53 -20.68 -0.39
CA ALA A 30 -25.15 -20.87 -0.81
C ALA A 30 -24.14 -20.45 0.28
N ALA A 31 -24.37 -19.34 0.97
CA ALA A 31 -23.53 -18.88 2.08
C ALA A 31 -23.46 -19.91 3.20
N ARG A 32 -24.62 -20.37 3.66
CA ARG A 32 -24.69 -21.41 4.72
C ARG A 32 -24.00 -22.71 4.32
N SER A 33 -24.25 -23.18 3.09
CA SER A 33 -23.70 -24.45 2.60
C SER A 33 -22.19 -24.39 2.36
N ILE A 34 -21.68 -23.29 1.79
CA ILE A 34 -20.27 -23.18 1.37
C ILE A 34 -19.40 -22.71 2.54
N LEU A 35 -19.82 -21.68 3.25
CA LEU A 35 -19.02 -21.06 4.30
C LEU A 35 -19.28 -21.67 5.68
N GLY A 36 -20.50 -22.09 5.94
CA GLY A 36 -21.00 -22.52 7.24
C GLY A 36 -21.90 -21.46 7.89
N PRO A 37 -22.90 -21.86 8.69
CA PRO A 37 -23.93 -20.96 9.22
C PRO A 37 -23.38 -19.89 10.18
N ASP A 38 -22.30 -20.18 10.90
CA ASP A 38 -21.71 -19.30 11.91
C ASP A 38 -20.67 -18.33 11.34
N GLN A 39 -20.33 -18.46 10.04
CA GLN A 39 -19.37 -17.59 9.39
C GLN A 39 -20.00 -16.25 8.99
N GLY A 40 -19.26 -15.16 9.25
CA GLY A 40 -19.76 -13.81 8.99
C GLY A 40 -19.72 -13.47 7.50
N VAL A 41 -20.87 -13.11 6.93
CA VAL A 41 -20.99 -12.64 5.53
C VAL A 41 -21.95 -11.48 5.44
N TYR A 42 -21.57 -10.47 4.66
CA TYR A 42 -22.44 -9.36 4.33
C TYR A 42 -22.23 -8.93 2.89
N VAL A 43 -23.32 -8.75 2.15
CA VAL A 43 -23.29 -8.31 0.74
C VAL A 43 -24.28 -7.17 0.57
N GLU A 44 -23.84 -6.08 -0.06
CA GLU A 44 -24.63 -4.86 -0.24
C GLU A 44 -24.43 -4.30 -1.66
N ALA A 45 -25.50 -3.88 -2.30
CA ALA A 45 -25.49 -3.21 -3.60
C ALA A 45 -25.08 -1.72 -3.48
N ALA A 46 -24.83 -1.07 -4.61
CA ALA A 46 -24.42 0.33 -4.68
C ALA A 46 -25.43 1.29 -4.03
N ASP A 47 -26.71 1.04 -4.19
CA ASP A 47 -27.81 1.82 -3.62
C ASP A 47 -28.00 1.59 -2.10
N GLY A 48 -27.31 0.64 -1.50
CA GLY A 48 -27.40 0.26 -0.10
C GLY A 48 -28.36 -0.89 0.18
N ALA A 49 -28.96 -1.50 -0.84
CA ALA A 49 -29.80 -2.68 -0.68
C ALA A 49 -28.95 -3.85 -0.15
N VAL A 50 -29.43 -4.48 0.94
CA VAL A 50 -28.77 -5.64 1.54
C VAL A 50 -29.16 -6.89 0.76
N LEU A 51 -28.19 -7.49 0.07
CA LEU A 51 -28.38 -8.69 -0.74
C LEU A 51 -28.16 -9.98 0.05
N LEU A 52 -27.36 -9.92 1.13
CA LEU A 52 -27.11 -11.01 2.07
C LEU A 52 -26.65 -10.49 3.42
N SER A 53 -27.18 -11.06 4.50
CA SER A 53 -26.75 -10.79 5.86
C SER A 53 -26.74 -12.09 6.67
N GLN A 54 -25.54 -12.62 6.99
CA GLN A 54 -25.35 -13.82 7.79
C GLN A 54 -24.29 -13.56 8.86
N ALA A 55 -24.62 -13.68 10.14
CA ALA A 55 -23.75 -13.34 11.27
C ALA A 55 -23.02 -11.98 11.05
N ALA A 56 -23.68 -11.06 10.33
CA ALA A 56 -23.07 -9.86 9.76
C ALA A 56 -22.71 -8.80 10.80
N SER A 57 -23.31 -8.83 11.99
CA SER A 57 -23.02 -7.94 13.12
C SER A 57 -22.04 -8.53 14.14
N LYS A 58 -21.61 -9.79 13.96
CA LYS A 58 -20.70 -10.45 14.89
C LYS A 58 -19.25 -9.97 14.64
N PRO A 59 -18.61 -9.27 15.60
CA PRO A 59 -17.22 -8.87 15.43
C PRO A 59 -16.30 -10.09 15.61
N VAL A 60 -15.41 -10.27 14.65
CA VAL A 60 -14.35 -11.28 14.69
C VAL A 60 -13.01 -10.63 14.35
N HIS A 61 -11.91 -11.36 14.50
CA HIS A 61 -10.60 -10.82 14.14
C HIS A 61 -10.52 -10.61 12.61
N PRO A 62 -10.31 -9.36 12.13
CA PRO A 62 -10.35 -9.03 10.70
C PRO A 62 -9.02 -9.33 9.99
N ALA A 63 -7.96 -9.61 10.73
CA ALA A 63 -6.60 -9.69 10.21
C ALA A 63 -6.26 -8.45 9.37
N SER A 64 -5.56 -8.61 8.26
CA SER A 64 -5.13 -7.51 7.38
C SER A 64 -6.27 -6.73 6.68
N VAL A 65 -7.53 -7.05 6.92
CA VAL A 65 -8.64 -6.16 6.53
C VAL A 65 -8.61 -4.84 7.31
N SER A 66 -7.99 -4.81 8.50
CA SER A 66 -7.69 -3.58 9.26
C SER A 66 -6.90 -2.54 8.45
N LYS A 67 -6.20 -2.95 7.39
CA LYS A 67 -5.48 -2.03 6.49
C LYS A 67 -6.40 -1.11 5.69
N VAL A 68 -7.68 -1.47 5.51
CA VAL A 68 -8.65 -0.63 4.80
C VAL A 68 -8.95 0.67 5.55
N PRO A 69 -9.34 0.67 6.83
CA PRO A 69 -9.49 1.92 7.59
C PRO A 69 -8.18 2.69 7.76
N THR A 70 -7.02 2.02 7.85
CA THR A 70 -5.72 2.70 7.88
C THR A 70 -5.45 3.45 6.58
N THR A 71 -5.71 2.82 5.44
CA THR A 71 -5.61 3.45 4.11
C THR A 71 -6.53 4.68 4.01
N LEU A 72 -7.77 4.57 4.49
CA LEU A 72 -8.71 5.69 4.53
C LEU A 72 -8.19 6.84 5.41
N ALA A 73 -7.63 6.52 6.57
CA ALA A 73 -7.08 7.52 7.51
C ALA A 73 -5.89 8.28 6.89
N LEU A 74 -5.00 7.56 6.22
CA LEU A 74 -3.86 8.15 5.50
C LEU A 74 -4.32 9.09 4.38
N LEU A 75 -5.24 8.64 3.53
CA LEU A 75 -5.75 9.46 2.43
C LEU A 75 -6.37 10.76 2.94
N ARG A 76 -7.10 10.71 4.06
CA ARG A 76 -7.69 11.91 4.67
C ARG A 76 -6.68 12.85 5.30
N LYS A 77 -5.64 12.29 5.92
CA LYS A 77 -4.64 13.09 6.62
C LYS A 77 -3.60 13.68 5.69
N LEU A 78 -3.12 12.89 4.74
CA LEU A 78 -1.96 13.22 3.91
C LEU A 78 -2.33 13.59 2.47
N GLY A 79 -3.44 13.08 1.98
CA GLY A 79 -3.85 13.21 0.57
C GLY A 79 -3.24 12.14 -0.35
N PRO A 80 -3.82 11.93 -1.54
CA PRO A 80 -3.45 10.84 -2.43
C PRO A 80 -2.07 11.01 -3.10
N GLU A 81 -1.60 12.26 -3.23
CA GLU A 81 -0.31 12.60 -3.85
C GLU A 81 0.83 12.78 -2.86
N HIS A 82 0.57 12.55 -1.57
CA HIS A 82 1.60 12.64 -0.56
C HIS A 82 2.76 11.71 -0.89
N ARG A 83 3.99 12.20 -0.67
CA ARG A 83 5.24 11.44 -0.79
C ARG A 83 6.00 11.52 0.51
N PHE A 84 6.40 10.39 1.04
CA PHE A 84 7.32 10.34 2.16
C PHE A 84 8.70 10.83 1.73
N VAL A 85 9.44 11.42 2.67
CA VAL A 85 10.71 12.06 2.39
C VAL A 85 11.81 11.48 3.28
N THR A 86 12.90 11.05 2.63
CA THR A 86 14.14 10.68 3.32
C THR A 86 15.25 11.59 2.81
N THR A 87 15.93 12.27 3.73
CA THR A 87 17.01 13.19 3.39
C THR A 87 18.37 12.64 3.83
N PHE A 88 19.39 12.97 3.04
CA PHE A 88 20.76 12.62 3.32
C PHE A 88 21.58 13.92 3.44
N THR A 89 22.06 14.20 4.64
CA THR A 89 22.84 15.40 4.97
C THR A 89 24.28 15.01 5.31
N ALA A 90 25.25 15.57 4.61
CA ALA A 90 26.65 15.37 4.93
C ALA A 90 27.12 16.46 5.91
N LYS A 91 27.63 16.07 7.06
CA LYS A 91 28.21 16.99 8.06
C LYS A 91 29.70 16.79 8.17
N GLY A 92 30.48 17.79 7.73
CA GLY A 92 31.93 17.76 7.79
C GLY A 92 32.60 18.41 6.58
N ARG A 93 33.81 17.98 6.27
CA ARG A 93 34.57 18.46 5.13
C ARG A 93 34.81 17.35 4.13
N VAL A 94 34.72 17.68 2.85
CA VAL A 94 35.05 16.75 1.76
C VAL A 94 36.41 17.12 1.20
N LEU A 95 37.31 16.15 1.16
CA LEU A 95 38.61 16.25 0.52
C LEU A 95 38.78 15.08 -0.44
N ASP A 96 39.00 15.37 -1.71
CA ASP A 96 39.19 14.39 -2.80
C ASP A 96 38.15 13.25 -2.76
N GLY A 97 36.87 13.63 -2.63
CA GLY A 97 35.73 12.69 -2.62
C GLY A 97 35.49 11.97 -1.29
N THR A 98 36.31 12.21 -0.26
CA THR A 98 36.13 11.66 1.08
C THR A 98 35.46 12.68 2.01
N LEU A 99 34.26 12.34 2.53
CA LEU A 99 33.65 13.09 3.60
C LEU A 99 34.30 12.72 4.94
N TYR A 100 35.05 13.65 5.51
CA TYR A 100 35.57 13.57 6.88
C TYR A 100 34.51 14.10 7.84
N GLY A 101 33.56 13.26 8.16
CA GLY A 101 32.39 13.56 8.97
C GLY A 101 31.32 12.49 8.75
N ASP A 102 30.15 12.73 9.30
CA ASP A 102 29.03 11.80 9.29
C ASP A 102 28.07 12.06 8.11
N LEU A 103 27.49 10.99 7.59
CA LEU A 103 26.32 11.04 6.72
C LEU A 103 25.08 10.83 7.57
N ILE A 104 24.21 11.83 7.64
CA ILE A 104 22.98 11.79 8.43
C ILE A 104 21.81 11.47 7.52
N VAL A 105 21.06 10.44 7.87
CA VAL A 105 19.79 10.06 7.22
C VAL A 105 18.68 10.48 8.13
N GLN A 106 17.78 11.33 7.63
CA GLN A 106 16.55 11.72 8.32
C GLN A 106 15.35 11.28 7.49
N SER A 107 14.50 10.45 8.08
CA SER A 107 13.29 9.93 7.44
C SER A 107 12.04 10.36 8.21
N ASP A 108 10.95 10.61 7.49
CA ASP A 108 9.63 10.85 8.06
C ASP A 108 8.77 9.56 8.15
N GLY A 109 9.43 8.40 8.00
CA GLY A 109 8.78 7.09 8.04
C GLY A 109 8.44 6.53 6.67
N ASP A 110 9.21 6.89 5.63
CA ASP A 110 9.08 6.32 4.30
C ASP A 110 9.18 4.79 4.32
N PRO A 111 8.09 4.05 4.02
CA PRO A 111 8.10 2.60 4.06
C PRO A 111 8.66 1.97 2.78
N SER A 112 8.98 2.77 1.76
CA SER A 112 9.26 2.30 0.40
C SER A 112 10.74 2.36 0.00
N LEU A 113 11.61 2.82 0.89
CA LEU A 113 13.04 2.88 0.60
C LEU A 113 13.61 1.46 0.49
N VAL A 114 14.12 1.10 -0.68
CA VAL A 114 14.63 -0.23 -1.03
C VAL A 114 16.01 -0.18 -1.65
N ASP A 115 16.60 -1.34 -1.97
CA ASP A 115 17.93 -1.49 -2.56
C ASP A 115 18.15 -0.56 -3.77
N GLU A 116 17.18 -0.47 -4.66
CA GLU A 116 17.25 0.36 -5.87
C GLU A 116 17.36 1.85 -5.52
N ASP A 117 16.59 2.30 -4.54
CA ASP A 117 16.62 3.69 -4.08
C ASP A 117 17.97 4.02 -3.43
N ALA A 118 18.53 3.09 -2.66
CA ALA A 118 19.85 3.26 -2.05
C ALA A 118 20.96 3.39 -3.10
N LEU A 119 20.91 2.62 -4.18
CA LEU A 119 21.84 2.74 -5.28
C LEU A 119 21.74 4.09 -6.00
N LEU A 120 20.49 4.58 -6.22
CA LEU A 120 20.29 5.91 -6.80
C LEU A 120 20.77 7.02 -5.86
N VAL A 121 20.53 6.89 -4.55
CA VAL A 121 21.06 7.83 -3.55
C VAL A 121 22.58 7.84 -3.56
N ALA A 122 23.23 6.66 -3.60
CA ALA A 122 24.69 6.56 -3.69
C ALA A 122 25.22 7.25 -4.95
N ASP A 123 24.56 7.08 -6.09
CA ASP A 123 24.89 7.76 -7.34
C ASP A 123 24.81 9.29 -7.19
N ARG A 124 23.73 9.80 -6.61
CA ARG A 124 23.57 11.24 -6.34
C ARG A 124 24.59 11.80 -5.36
N LEU A 125 24.98 11.03 -4.33
CA LEU A 125 26.07 11.42 -3.42
C LEU A 125 27.40 11.51 -4.15
N ARG A 126 27.67 10.59 -5.09
CA ARG A 126 28.86 10.63 -5.95
C ARG A 126 28.87 11.84 -6.88
N GLU A 127 27.74 12.15 -7.50
CA GLU A 127 27.57 13.39 -8.31
C GLU A 127 27.83 14.64 -7.47
N ALA A 128 27.43 14.64 -6.21
CA ALA A 128 27.71 15.71 -5.26
C ALA A 128 29.17 15.74 -4.76
N GLY A 129 30.02 14.81 -5.22
CA GLY A 129 31.44 14.73 -4.91
C GLY A 129 31.78 13.90 -3.69
N ILE A 130 30.87 13.03 -3.20
CA ILE A 130 31.11 12.11 -2.07
C ILE A 130 31.18 10.68 -2.59
N THR A 131 32.35 10.08 -2.57
CA THR A 131 32.60 8.68 -2.93
C THR A 131 32.92 7.83 -1.72
N ARG A 132 33.28 8.46 -0.61
CA ARG A 132 33.68 7.83 0.64
C ARG A 132 33.20 8.64 1.85
N VAL A 133 32.77 7.93 2.90
CA VAL A 133 32.43 8.51 4.21
C VAL A 133 33.41 7.96 5.24
N ALA A 134 34.20 8.83 5.88
CA ALA A 134 35.17 8.48 6.90
C ALA A 134 34.60 8.46 8.33
N GLY A 135 33.38 8.96 8.50
CA GLY A 135 32.57 8.87 9.72
C GLY A 135 31.51 7.80 9.64
N ALA A 136 30.42 8.00 10.35
CA ALA A 136 29.31 7.07 10.47
C ALA A 136 28.09 7.46 9.61
N LEU A 137 27.28 6.46 9.25
CA LEU A 137 25.89 6.67 8.88
C LEU A 137 25.07 6.83 10.16
N ARG A 138 24.40 7.96 10.32
CA ARG A 138 23.57 8.25 11.51
C ARG A 138 22.10 8.42 11.10
N VAL A 139 21.23 7.66 11.73
CA VAL A 139 19.79 7.69 11.48
C VAL A 139 19.10 8.64 12.45
N GLN A 140 18.20 9.46 11.93
CA GLN A 140 17.31 10.34 12.66
C GLN A 140 15.86 10.09 12.22
N GLY A 141 14.96 9.90 13.17
CA GLY A 141 13.57 9.53 12.91
C GLY A 141 13.37 8.03 12.61
N PRO A 142 12.12 7.64 12.30
CA PRO A 142 11.80 6.26 11.95
C PRO A 142 12.33 5.92 10.56
N LEU A 143 13.26 4.99 10.46
CA LEU A 143 13.80 4.50 9.20
C LEU A 143 13.25 3.10 8.89
N PHE A 144 12.73 2.95 7.69
CA PHE A 144 12.37 1.66 7.11
C PHE A 144 13.23 1.42 5.87
N PHE A 145 13.68 0.18 5.70
CA PHE A 145 14.45 -0.25 4.54
C PHE A 145 14.06 -1.69 4.18
N ASP A 146 13.87 -1.96 2.89
CA ASP A 146 13.38 -3.26 2.40
C ASP A 146 12.14 -3.75 3.20
N TRP A 147 11.20 -2.84 3.43
CA TRP A 147 9.92 -3.09 4.09
C TRP A 147 10.03 -3.51 5.57
N LYS A 148 11.12 -3.16 6.25
CA LYS A 148 11.39 -3.48 7.66
C LYS A 148 11.96 -2.26 8.37
N ASN A 149 11.80 -2.23 9.70
CA ASN A 149 12.55 -1.28 10.52
C ASN A 149 14.06 -1.48 10.31
N ASP A 150 14.79 -0.41 10.12
CA ASP A 150 16.25 -0.43 9.97
C ASP A 150 16.90 0.61 10.90
N ASP A 151 18.03 0.28 11.46
CA ASP A 151 18.87 1.18 12.27
C ASP A 151 19.96 1.90 11.46
N GLY A 152 19.91 1.73 10.13
CA GLY A 152 20.90 2.22 9.17
C GLY A 152 21.87 1.14 8.71
N THR A 153 21.83 -0.05 9.29
CA THR A 153 22.75 -1.15 8.93
C THR A 153 22.49 -1.66 7.51
N SER A 154 21.23 -1.99 7.20
CA SER A 154 20.88 -2.49 5.86
C SER A 154 21.02 -1.41 4.81
N LEU A 155 20.54 -0.21 5.09
CA LEU A 155 20.70 0.95 4.20
C LEU A 155 22.18 1.26 3.94
N GLY A 156 23.03 1.24 4.96
CA GLY A 156 24.47 1.49 4.81
C GLY A 156 25.18 0.47 3.91
N ARG A 157 24.79 -0.80 4.00
CA ARG A 157 25.26 -1.87 3.11
C ARG A 157 24.82 -1.61 1.66
N ALA A 158 23.55 -1.28 1.46
CA ALA A 158 22.99 -0.98 0.14
C ALA A 158 23.63 0.25 -0.49
N LEU A 159 23.85 1.33 0.29
CA LEU A 159 24.59 2.51 -0.13
C LEU A 159 26.04 2.17 -0.54
N SER A 160 26.62 1.12 0.06
CA SER A 160 27.95 0.61 -0.32
C SER A 160 27.95 -0.27 -1.58
N GLY A 161 26.79 -0.43 -2.23
CA GLY A 161 26.64 -1.27 -3.42
C GLY A 161 26.43 -2.76 -3.10
N ILE A 162 26.21 -3.12 -1.84
CA ILE A 162 25.89 -4.50 -1.42
C ILE A 162 24.36 -4.66 -1.46
N THR A 163 23.85 -4.97 -2.64
CA THR A 163 22.41 -5.09 -2.95
C THR A 163 22.12 -6.41 -3.66
N THR A 164 20.83 -6.67 -3.93
CA THR A 164 20.45 -7.81 -4.75
C THR A 164 20.85 -7.63 -6.22
N PRO A 165 21.19 -8.70 -6.96
CA PRO A 165 21.48 -8.60 -8.39
C PRO A 165 20.31 -8.00 -9.20
N ALA A 166 19.07 -8.27 -8.79
CA ALA A 166 17.87 -7.74 -9.43
C ALA A 166 17.80 -6.21 -9.29
N ALA A 167 18.05 -5.67 -8.10
CA ALA A 167 18.07 -4.24 -7.85
C ALA A 167 19.16 -3.54 -8.68
N ALA A 168 20.36 -4.09 -8.70
CA ALA A 168 21.46 -3.56 -9.50
C ALA A 168 21.15 -3.57 -11.01
N GLN A 169 20.42 -4.58 -11.50
CA GLN A 169 19.94 -4.64 -12.88
C GLN A 169 18.88 -3.59 -13.15
N ALA A 170 17.88 -3.45 -12.28
CA ALA A 170 16.80 -2.48 -12.43
C ALA A 170 17.33 -1.04 -12.52
N VAL A 171 18.33 -0.69 -11.69
CA VAL A 171 18.95 0.64 -11.72
C VAL A 171 19.76 0.85 -13.01
N ARG A 172 20.49 -0.17 -13.51
CA ARG A 172 21.17 -0.08 -14.82
C ARG A 172 20.19 0.18 -15.96
N GLU A 173 19.09 -0.54 -15.98
CA GLU A 173 18.05 -0.37 -17.01
C GLU A 173 17.44 1.04 -16.94
N LEU A 174 17.14 1.52 -15.74
CA LEU A 174 16.60 2.87 -15.53
C LEU A 174 17.53 3.98 -15.98
N SER A 175 18.84 3.86 -15.67
CA SER A 175 19.87 4.85 -16.04
C SER A 175 20.39 4.69 -17.46
N ALA A 176 19.89 3.71 -18.23
CA ALA A 176 20.40 3.33 -19.55
C ALA A 176 21.94 3.13 -19.56
N SER A 177 22.51 2.71 -18.44
CA SER A 177 23.93 2.57 -18.22
C SER A 177 24.40 1.13 -18.41
N SER A 178 25.51 0.94 -19.12
CA SER A 178 26.18 -0.35 -19.20
C SER A 178 27.04 -0.66 -17.96
N VAL A 179 27.26 0.35 -17.10
CA VAL A 179 28.10 0.23 -15.90
C VAL A 179 27.22 -0.11 -14.69
N ALA A 180 27.69 -1.02 -13.86
CA ALA A 180 27.04 -1.32 -12.59
C ALA A 180 26.98 -0.08 -11.69
N PRO A 181 25.86 0.17 -10.99
CA PRO A 181 25.79 1.28 -10.04
C PRO A 181 26.92 1.12 -9.01
N ALA A 182 27.67 2.18 -8.79
CA ALA A 182 28.78 2.17 -7.83
C ALA A 182 28.29 2.72 -6.49
N GLY A 183 28.47 1.96 -5.41
CA GLY A 183 28.20 2.41 -4.06
C GLY A 183 29.19 3.50 -3.58
N ILE A 184 28.92 4.03 -2.40
CA ILE A 184 29.86 4.85 -1.63
C ILE A 184 30.54 3.98 -0.57
N HIS A 185 31.82 4.25 -0.25
CA HIS A 185 32.54 3.45 0.73
C HIS A 185 32.43 4.05 2.13
N PHE A 186 31.97 3.26 3.11
CA PHE A 186 32.11 3.61 4.52
C PHE A 186 33.45 3.05 5.03
N ALA A 187 34.32 3.92 5.51
CA ALA A 187 35.61 3.55 6.10
C ALA A 187 35.48 3.61 7.63
N THR A 188 36.25 2.76 8.32
CA THR A 188 36.52 2.96 9.75
C THR A 188 37.09 4.37 9.94
N ALA A 189 36.57 5.09 10.92
CA ALA A 189 36.83 6.50 11.17
C ALA A 189 38.31 6.86 10.97
N THR A 190 38.56 7.70 9.97
CA THR A 190 39.87 8.29 9.72
C THR A 190 39.80 9.76 10.09
N SER A 191 40.79 10.25 10.83
CA SER A 191 40.94 11.67 11.15
C SER A 191 41.22 12.49 9.88
N TRP A 192 40.84 13.77 9.92
CA TRP A 192 41.26 14.72 8.90
C TRP A 192 42.79 14.69 8.72
N PRO A 193 43.31 14.65 7.48
CA PRO A 193 44.77 14.68 7.25
C PRO A 193 45.38 15.93 7.89
N ALA A 194 46.48 15.73 8.61
CA ALA A 194 47.23 16.82 9.29
C ALA A 194 47.82 17.82 8.27
N GLU A 195 48.14 17.34 7.06
CA GLU A 195 48.62 18.15 5.96
C GLU A 195 47.70 18.00 4.75
N THR A 196 47.16 19.13 4.27
CA THR A 196 46.39 19.16 3.03
C THR A 196 47.36 19.26 1.84
N VAL A 197 47.24 18.33 0.90
CA VAL A 197 48.05 18.37 -0.33
C VAL A 197 47.70 19.64 -1.14
N ALA A 198 48.70 20.36 -1.60
CA ALA A 198 48.51 21.56 -2.44
C ALA A 198 47.72 21.17 -3.72
N GLY A 199 46.59 21.83 -3.95
CA GLY A 199 45.68 21.54 -5.06
C GLY A 199 44.51 20.62 -4.74
N ALA A 200 44.41 20.09 -3.52
CA ALA A 200 43.27 19.29 -3.09
C ALA A 200 41.97 20.12 -3.07
N ARG A 201 40.87 19.54 -3.58
CA ARG A 201 39.54 20.19 -3.56
C ARG A 201 38.87 19.99 -2.19
N ILE A 202 38.85 21.05 -1.39
CA ILE A 202 38.15 21.06 -0.10
C ILE A 202 36.76 21.68 -0.27
N ILE A 203 35.76 20.98 0.20
CA ILE A 203 34.38 21.46 0.27
C ILE A 203 33.90 21.37 1.72
N GLU A 204 33.55 22.49 2.30
CA GLU A 204 32.94 22.52 3.65
C GLU A 204 31.43 22.31 3.54
N LEU A 205 30.91 21.31 4.24
CA LEU A 205 29.50 20.98 4.35
C LEU A 205 29.07 21.13 5.80
N LEU A 206 28.90 22.39 6.22
CA LEU A 206 28.62 22.77 7.62
C LEU A 206 27.15 23.04 7.88
N GLY A 207 26.29 22.93 6.86
CA GLY A 207 24.87 23.25 6.96
C GLY A 207 24.01 22.04 7.36
N ASP A 208 22.80 22.36 7.86
CA ASP A 208 21.73 21.36 8.08
C ASP A 208 20.91 21.11 6.80
N HIS A 209 21.38 21.56 5.64
CA HIS A 209 20.68 21.38 4.37
C HIS A 209 20.94 19.98 3.81
N PRO A 210 19.88 19.29 3.38
CA PRO A 210 20.01 18.01 2.71
C PRO A 210 20.88 18.14 1.45
N LEU A 211 21.78 17.18 1.23
CA LEU A 211 22.56 17.08 0.00
C LEU A 211 21.81 16.26 -1.06
N VAL A 212 21.19 15.17 -0.61
CA VAL A 212 20.34 14.32 -1.44
C VAL A 212 18.99 14.14 -0.76
N VAL A 213 17.94 14.17 -1.57
CA VAL A 213 16.56 13.96 -1.12
C VAL A 213 15.96 12.82 -1.93
N HIS A 214 15.49 11.81 -1.21
CA HIS A 214 14.61 10.77 -1.74
C HIS A 214 13.16 11.11 -1.42
N ARG A 215 12.28 10.96 -2.41
CA ARG A 215 10.83 11.03 -2.24
C ARG A 215 10.22 9.74 -2.73
N SER A 216 9.41 9.11 -1.88
CA SER A 216 8.68 7.90 -2.23
C SER A 216 7.81 8.09 -3.48
N GLN A 217 7.31 7.02 -4.06
CA GLN A 217 6.16 7.11 -4.96
C GLN A 217 4.96 7.76 -4.23
N PRO A 218 3.98 8.34 -4.96
CA PRO A 218 2.76 8.89 -4.34
C PRO A 218 2.04 7.86 -3.48
N LEU A 219 1.30 8.33 -2.47
CA LEU A 219 0.64 7.49 -1.46
C LEU A 219 -0.28 6.42 -2.06
N VAL A 220 -1.04 6.74 -3.12
CA VAL A 220 -1.99 5.78 -3.70
C VAL A 220 -1.27 4.58 -4.32
N PRO A 221 -0.33 4.72 -5.27
CA PRO A 221 0.41 3.57 -5.79
C PRO A 221 1.26 2.86 -4.72
N LEU A 222 1.77 3.59 -3.73
CA LEU A 222 2.49 3.00 -2.60
C LEU A 222 1.57 2.10 -1.76
N ALA A 223 0.40 2.61 -1.36
CA ALA A 223 -0.59 1.84 -0.62
C ALA A 223 -1.14 0.65 -1.43
N LYS A 224 -1.27 0.79 -2.76
CA LYS A 224 -1.62 -0.30 -3.67
C LYS A 224 -0.61 -1.44 -3.55
N SER A 225 0.68 -1.16 -3.74
CA SER A 225 1.75 -2.17 -3.63
C SER A 225 1.74 -2.89 -2.28
N LEU A 226 1.52 -2.16 -1.19
CA LEU A 226 1.44 -2.73 0.16
C LEU A 226 0.18 -3.56 0.38
N ASN A 227 -0.96 -3.18 -0.22
CA ASN A 227 -2.21 -3.93 -0.16
C ASN A 227 -2.16 -5.21 -0.98
N ASP A 228 -1.49 -5.20 -2.15
CA ASP A 228 -1.32 -6.36 -3.02
C ASP A 228 -0.67 -7.53 -2.26
N TYR A 229 0.43 -7.26 -1.55
CA TYR A 229 1.16 -8.25 -0.76
C TYR A 229 0.71 -8.35 0.69
N SER A 230 -0.21 -7.49 1.14
CA SER A 230 -0.68 -7.44 2.54
C SER A 230 0.45 -7.23 3.57
N ASN A 231 1.41 -6.36 3.24
CA ASN A 231 2.60 -6.12 4.05
C ASN A 231 2.25 -5.51 5.42
N ASN A 232 2.93 -5.98 6.48
CA ASN A 232 2.68 -5.54 7.86
C ASN A 232 3.35 -4.22 8.23
N ILE A 233 4.15 -3.63 7.34
CA ILE A 233 4.65 -2.26 7.49
C ILE A 233 3.52 -1.21 7.58
N PHE A 234 2.28 -1.61 7.35
CA PHE A 234 1.09 -0.80 7.61
C PHE A 234 0.99 -0.27 9.05
N THR A 235 1.75 -0.79 10.00
CA THR A 235 1.89 -0.17 11.34
C THR A 235 2.49 1.22 11.24
N SER A 236 3.49 1.44 10.37
CA SER A 236 4.06 2.76 10.12
C SER A 236 3.04 3.71 9.48
N PHE A 237 2.18 3.19 8.63
CA PHE A 237 1.08 3.95 8.05
C PHE A 237 0.05 4.37 9.12
N ALA A 238 -0.24 3.51 10.08
CA ALA A 238 -1.08 3.88 11.20
C ALA A 238 -0.45 5.01 12.03
N GLU A 239 0.85 4.94 12.30
CA GLU A 239 1.57 6.01 12.98
C GLU A 239 1.53 7.32 12.19
N ALA A 240 1.80 7.28 10.88
CA ALA A 240 1.66 8.43 9.99
C ALA A 240 0.22 8.99 9.97
N ALA A 241 -0.79 8.14 10.14
CA ALA A 241 -2.20 8.53 10.26
C ALA A 241 -2.57 9.13 11.63
N GLY A 242 -1.71 9.01 12.64
CA GLY A 242 -1.93 9.52 14.01
C GLY A 242 -2.08 8.41 15.05
N GLY A 243 -1.64 7.20 14.72
CA GLY A 243 -1.68 6.02 15.57
C GLY A 243 -2.98 5.20 15.46
N ALA A 244 -2.94 3.99 16.00
CA ALA A 244 -4.07 3.04 15.92
C ALA A 244 -5.38 3.62 16.46
N ALA A 245 -5.32 4.39 17.57
CA ALA A 245 -6.50 5.02 18.16
C ALA A 245 -7.15 6.05 17.23
N ALA A 246 -6.37 6.81 16.47
CA ALA A 246 -6.88 7.76 15.47
C ALA A 246 -7.55 7.02 14.30
N VAL A 247 -6.95 5.91 13.84
CA VAL A 247 -7.52 5.04 12.81
C VAL A 247 -8.84 4.44 13.28
N GLU A 248 -8.91 3.93 14.51
CA GLU A 248 -10.14 3.38 15.09
C GLU A 248 -11.23 4.45 15.22
N SER A 249 -10.89 5.62 15.76
CA SER A 249 -11.82 6.74 15.88
C SER A 249 -12.42 7.13 14.53
N LEU A 250 -11.57 7.25 13.51
CA LEU A 250 -12.02 7.52 12.15
C LEU A 250 -12.92 6.39 11.62
N ALA A 251 -12.52 5.13 11.78
CA ALA A 251 -13.31 3.97 11.35
C ALA A 251 -14.72 3.99 11.95
N ARG A 252 -14.82 4.25 13.25
CA ARG A 252 -16.10 4.39 13.96
C ARG A 252 -16.92 5.59 13.48
N SER A 253 -16.27 6.70 13.10
CA SER A 253 -16.97 7.92 12.68
C SER A 253 -17.63 7.80 11.30
N VAL A 254 -17.17 6.90 10.43
CA VAL A 254 -17.65 6.75 9.05
C VAL A 254 -18.69 5.64 8.89
N VAL A 255 -18.98 4.89 9.94
CA VAL A 255 -20.01 3.87 9.95
C VAL A 255 -21.25 4.35 10.71
N PRO A 256 -22.45 3.77 10.47
CA PRO A 256 -23.64 4.04 11.28
C PRO A 256 -23.39 3.82 12.78
N GLU A 257 -24.02 4.60 13.62
CA GLU A 257 -23.82 4.57 15.08
C GLU A 257 -23.99 3.15 15.67
N ALA A 258 -24.99 2.42 15.24
CA ALA A 258 -25.25 1.05 15.67
C ALA A 258 -24.14 0.04 15.31
N MET A 259 -23.17 0.42 14.49
CA MET A 259 -22.03 -0.43 14.10
C MET A 259 -20.72 -0.02 14.79
N ARG A 260 -20.67 1.09 15.50
CA ARG A 260 -19.43 1.60 16.13
C ARG A 260 -18.84 0.64 17.14
N SER A 261 -19.66 -0.03 17.92
CA SER A 261 -19.24 -1.05 18.91
C SER A 261 -18.71 -2.34 18.26
N GLU A 262 -18.89 -2.51 16.95
CA GLU A 262 -18.43 -3.67 16.19
C GLU A 262 -16.99 -3.52 15.67
N ILE A 263 -16.33 -2.39 15.99
CA ILE A 263 -15.01 -2.03 15.52
C ILE A 263 -14.08 -1.84 16.71
N THR A 264 -12.97 -2.59 16.74
CA THR A 264 -11.83 -2.40 17.63
C THR A 264 -10.55 -2.61 16.82
N LEU A 265 -9.65 -1.64 16.81
CA LEU A 265 -8.40 -1.67 16.05
C LEU A 265 -7.23 -1.38 16.99
N GLY A 266 -6.52 -2.42 17.43
CA GLY A 266 -5.34 -2.30 18.29
C GLY A 266 -4.09 -1.88 17.53
N ASP A 267 -4.08 -2.10 16.19
CA ASP A 267 -3.02 -1.67 15.29
C ASP A 267 -3.58 -1.31 13.90
N GLY A 268 -2.73 -0.80 13.03
CA GLY A 268 -3.12 -0.46 11.65
C GLY A 268 -2.91 -1.57 10.63
N ALA A 269 -2.30 -2.67 11.01
CA ALA A 269 -1.91 -3.76 10.11
C ALA A 269 -2.79 -5.02 10.24
N GLY A 270 -3.48 -5.18 11.38
CA GLY A 270 -4.31 -6.34 11.68
C GLY A 270 -3.52 -7.49 12.33
N THR A 271 -2.47 -7.17 13.09
CA THR A 271 -1.63 -8.14 13.81
C THR A 271 -1.93 -8.18 15.31
N ASP A 272 -2.55 -7.14 15.85
CA ASP A 272 -2.92 -7.09 17.26
C ASP A 272 -4.08 -8.07 17.55
N PRO A 273 -3.96 -8.94 18.57
CA PRO A 273 -4.98 -9.93 18.90
C PRO A 273 -6.32 -9.33 19.35
N THR A 274 -6.35 -8.07 19.73
CA THR A 274 -7.57 -7.37 20.15
C THR A 274 -8.42 -6.84 19.00
N ASN A 275 -7.89 -6.85 17.76
CA ASN A 275 -8.64 -6.39 16.58
C ASN A 275 -9.97 -7.11 16.43
N ARG A 276 -11.06 -6.35 16.28
CA ARG A 276 -12.41 -6.86 16.02
C ARG A 276 -13.09 -6.02 14.96
N LEU A 277 -13.77 -6.69 14.04
CA LEU A 277 -14.55 -6.05 12.99
C LEU A 277 -15.69 -6.98 12.56
N SER A 278 -16.88 -6.42 12.40
CA SER A 278 -17.99 -7.17 11.82
C SER A 278 -18.02 -7.10 10.29
N PRO A 279 -18.60 -8.09 9.59
CA PRO A 279 -18.74 -8.05 8.13
C PRO A 279 -19.44 -6.79 7.61
N ARG A 280 -20.54 -6.38 8.25
CA ARG A 280 -21.30 -5.20 7.82
C ARG A 280 -20.50 -3.90 8.02
N ALA A 281 -19.77 -3.77 9.11
CA ALA A 281 -18.89 -2.62 9.34
C ALA A 281 -17.73 -2.59 8.33
N ALA A 282 -17.15 -3.76 7.98
CA ALA A 282 -16.10 -3.87 6.96
C ALA A 282 -16.57 -3.35 5.59
N VAL A 283 -17.78 -3.68 5.16
CA VAL A 283 -18.37 -3.15 3.92
C VAL A 283 -18.56 -1.63 4.01
N LYS A 284 -19.03 -1.09 5.14
CA LYS A 284 -19.16 0.37 5.29
C LYS A 284 -17.82 1.09 5.23
N LEU A 285 -16.76 0.50 5.78
CA LEU A 285 -15.39 1.04 5.68
C LEU A 285 -14.87 1.00 4.24
N LEU A 286 -15.14 -0.07 3.50
CA LEU A 286 -14.76 -0.17 2.09
C LEU A 286 -15.47 0.90 1.25
N ARG A 287 -16.77 1.12 1.46
CA ARG A 287 -17.55 2.18 0.81
C ARG A 287 -17.05 3.58 1.20
N ALA A 288 -16.63 3.77 2.45
CA ALA A 288 -16.04 5.03 2.88
C ALA A 288 -14.70 5.30 2.18
N LEU A 289 -13.88 4.25 1.98
CA LEU A 289 -12.64 4.34 1.20
C LEU A 289 -12.92 4.71 -0.26
N GLU A 290 -13.89 4.05 -0.90
CA GLU A 290 -14.29 4.37 -2.28
C GLU A 290 -14.76 5.83 -2.42
N LYS A 291 -15.60 6.27 -1.49
CA LYS A 291 -16.08 7.67 -1.47
C LYS A 291 -14.92 8.66 -1.33
N GLU A 292 -13.91 8.34 -0.53
CA GLU A 292 -12.73 9.20 -0.36
C GLU A 292 -11.89 9.27 -1.63
N LEU A 293 -11.64 8.12 -2.27
CA LEU A 293 -10.93 8.05 -3.55
C LEU A 293 -11.68 8.81 -4.64
N GLY A 294 -12.99 8.66 -4.72
CA GLY A 294 -13.84 9.34 -5.70
C GLY A 294 -13.76 10.88 -5.63
N ARG A 295 -13.44 11.48 -4.46
CA ARG A 295 -13.22 12.91 -4.33
C ARG A 295 -12.03 13.42 -5.14
N THR A 296 -11.10 12.55 -5.47
CA THR A 296 -9.88 12.84 -6.22
C THR A 296 -9.86 12.18 -7.60
N GLY A 297 -11.04 11.71 -8.07
CA GLY A 297 -11.17 11.05 -9.37
C GLY A 297 -10.54 9.66 -9.44
N ARG A 298 -10.29 9.01 -8.28
CA ARG A 298 -9.72 7.68 -8.18
C ARG A 298 -10.78 6.65 -7.83
N ALA A 299 -10.45 5.37 -8.06
CA ALA A 299 -11.31 4.23 -7.78
C ALA A 299 -10.64 3.22 -6.82
N LEU A 300 -11.41 2.25 -6.32
CA LEU A 300 -10.89 1.21 -5.43
C LEU A 300 -9.77 0.38 -6.07
N PHE A 301 -9.80 0.15 -7.37
CA PHE A 301 -8.75 -0.59 -8.08
C PHE A 301 -7.39 0.16 -8.12
N ASP A 302 -7.36 1.46 -7.85
CA ASP A 302 -6.12 2.22 -7.74
C ASP A 302 -5.36 1.93 -6.44
N ILE A 303 -6.02 1.30 -5.46
CA ILE A 303 -5.45 1.11 -4.12
C ILE A 303 -5.64 -0.30 -3.53
N LEU A 304 -6.53 -1.11 -4.08
CA LEU A 304 -6.75 -2.50 -3.69
C LEU A 304 -6.44 -3.46 -4.85
N PRO A 305 -5.91 -4.67 -4.58
CA PRO A 305 -5.61 -5.64 -5.63
C PRO A 305 -6.84 -6.10 -6.39
N VAL A 306 -6.68 -6.24 -7.70
CA VAL A 306 -7.64 -6.83 -8.62
C VAL A 306 -7.27 -8.29 -8.84
N ALA A 307 -8.18 -9.19 -8.51
CA ALA A 307 -7.96 -10.63 -8.52
C ALA A 307 -7.61 -11.13 -9.93
N GLY A 308 -6.58 -11.99 -10.02
CA GLY A 308 -6.09 -12.56 -11.27
C GLY A 308 -5.37 -11.57 -12.20
N VAL A 309 -5.22 -10.30 -11.80
CA VAL A 309 -4.53 -9.25 -12.58
C VAL A 309 -3.31 -8.74 -11.84
N ASP A 310 -3.47 -8.30 -10.59
CA ASP A 310 -2.37 -7.82 -9.78
C ASP A 310 -1.60 -8.96 -9.13
N ASP A 311 -0.34 -8.70 -8.80
CA ASP A 311 0.47 -9.63 -8.01
C ASP A 311 -0.03 -9.74 -6.56
N GLY A 312 0.60 -10.61 -5.78
CA GLY A 312 0.35 -10.73 -4.36
C GLY A 312 -0.79 -11.69 -4.00
N THR A 313 -1.57 -11.33 -2.98
CA THR A 313 -2.46 -12.28 -2.28
C THR A 313 -3.69 -12.73 -3.08
N LEU A 314 -4.08 -12.00 -4.12
CA LEU A 314 -5.19 -12.33 -5.02
C LEU A 314 -4.75 -12.79 -6.40
N HIS A 315 -3.44 -12.86 -6.70
CA HIS A 315 -2.92 -13.23 -8.00
C HIS A 315 -3.46 -14.58 -8.51
N ASN A 316 -3.38 -15.59 -7.65
CA ASN A 316 -3.81 -16.97 -7.95
C ASN A 316 -5.19 -17.31 -7.39
N ARG A 317 -6.02 -16.29 -7.09
CA ARG A 317 -7.37 -16.45 -6.58
C ARG A 317 -8.35 -15.76 -7.52
N LEU A 318 -9.52 -16.41 -7.79
CA LEU A 318 -10.54 -15.84 -8.65
C LEU A 318 -9.94 -15.38 -10.00
N ASN A 319 -9.08 -16.21 -10.57
CA ASN A 319 -8.30 -15.94 -11.77
C ASN A 319 -8.71 -16.80 -12.98
N GLY A 320 -9.84 -17.52 -12.87
CA GLY A 320 -10.40 -18.31 -13.97
C GLY A 320 -11.02 -17.44 -15.07
N PRO A 321 -11.43 -18.08 -16.19
CA PRO A 321 -12.19 -17.41 -17.24
C PRO A 321 -13.45 -16.76 -16.69
N GLY A 322 -13.66 -15.46 -16.94
CA GLY A 322 -14.78 -14.68 -16.41
C GLY A 322 -14.69 -14.35 -14.91
N GLU A 323 -13.55 -14.59 -14.26
CA GLU A 323 -13.29 -14.24 -12.87
C GLU A 323 -12.18 -13.18 -12.74
N ALA A 324 -11.08 -13.37 -13.50
CA ALA A 324 -9.96 -12.44 -13.52
C ALA A 324 -10.42 -11.04 -13.92
N GLY A 325 -10.06 -10.04 -13.13
CA GLY A 325 -10.46 -8.65 -13.35
C GLY A 325 -11.86 -8.28 -12.84
N HIS A 326 -12.68 -9.22 -12.36
CA HIS A 326 -14.06 -8.95 -11.92
C HIS A 326 -14.15 -8.60 -10.43
N VAL A 327 -13.20 -9.06 -9.61
CA VAL A 327 -13.18 -8.86 -8.16
C VAL A 327 -11.97 -8.03 -7.78
N LEU A 328 -12.17 -7.01 -6.99
CA LEU A 328 -11.08 -6.35 -6.27
C LEU A 328 -11.31 -6.51 -4.76
N GLY A 329 -10.25 -6.48 -3.96
CA GLY A 329 -10.47 -6.58 -2.53
C GLY A 329 -9.22 -6.70 -1.69
N LYS A 330 -9.42 -6.88 -0.39
CA LYS A 330 -8.39 -7.07 0.63
C LYS A 330 -8.54 -8.40 1.32
N THR A 331 -7.45 -9.16 1.35
CA THR A 331 -7.36 -10.41 2.10
C THR A 331 -6.88 -10.16 3.52
N GLY A 332 -7.22 -11.06 4.43
CA GLY A 332 -6.70 -11.09 5.79
C GLY A 332 -6.40 -12.52 6.23
N THR A 333 -5.32 -12.69 7.03
CA THR A 333 -4.94 -13.98 7.64
C THR A 333 -4.30 -13.69 8.98
N TYR A 334 -4.75 -14.40 10.02
CA TYR A 334 -4.20 -14.31 11.37
C TYR A 334 -4.19 -15.69 12.01
N GLY A 335 -2.98 -16.23 12.26
CA GLY A 335 -2.79 -17.59 12.75
C GLY A 335 -3.29 -18.67 11.78
N ASP A 336 -3.08 -19.93 12.11
CA ASP A 336 -3.47 -21.04 11.24
C ASP A 336 -4.97 -21.35 11.30
N TYR A 337 -5.59 -21.13 12.46
CA TYR A 337 -7.01 -21.34 12.74
C TYR A 337 -7.73 -20.08 13.22
N GLY A 338 -7.02 -18.96 13.35
CA GLY A 338 -7.54 -17.75 13.99
C GLY A 338 -8.55 -17.02 13.15
N ALA A 339 -8.10 -16.45 12.03
CA ALA A 339 -8.96 -15.69 11.13
C ALA A 339 -8.50 -15.78 9.66
N SER A 340 -9.47 -15.90 8.78
CA SER A 340 -9.30 -15.67 7.34
C SER A 340 -10.39 -14.75 6.85
N ALA A 341 -10.01 -13.68 6.17
CA ALA A 341 -10.94 -12.66 5.72
C ALA A 341 -10.75 -12.35 4.23
N LEU A 342 -11.84 -12.00 3.58
CA LEU A 342 -11.85 -11.42 2.24
C LEU A 342 -12.98 -10.38 2.19
N ILE A 343 -12.61 -9.12 1.96
CA ILE A 343 -13.58 -8.08 1.64
C ILE A 343 -13.30 -7.56 0.24
N GLY A 344 -14.32 -7.12 -0.46
CA GLY A 344 -14.11 -6.63 -1.81
C GLY A 344 -15.32 -6.01 -2.45
N ALA A 345 -15.13 -5.68 -3.73
CA ALA A 345 -16.15 -5.13 -4.59
C ALA A 345 -16.15 -5.83 -5.95
N ILE A 346 -17.31 -5.88 -6.56
CA ILE A 346 -17.59 -6.48 -7.87
C ILE A 346 -18.33 -5.43 -8.69
N ALA A 347 -17.83 -5.11 -9.88
CA ALA A 347 -18.58 -4.31 -10.84
C ALA A 347 -19.65 -5.19 -11.50
N THR A 348 -20.87 -4.67 -11.64
CA THR A 348 -22.00 -5.43 -12.18
C THR A 348 -22.81 -4.61 -13.17
N SER A 349 -23.54 -5.26 -14.08
CA SER A 349 -24.45 -4.59 -15.01
C SER A 349 -25.74 -4.12 -14.33
N ASP A 350 -26.20 -4.81 -13.29
CA ASP A 350 -27.56 -4.68 -12.76
C ASP A 350 -27.62 -3.95 -11.41
N TYR A 351 -26.56 -4.09 -10.58
CA TYR A 351 -26.52 -3.60 -9.20
C TYR A 351 -25.52 -2.46 -8.98
N GLY A 352 -24.87 -1.97 -10.06
CA GLY A 352 -23.71 -1.10 -9.94
C GLY A 352 -22.55 -1.83 -9.28
N THR A 353 -21.92 -1.24 -8.27
CA THR A 353 -20.90 -1.93 -7.46
C THR A 353 -21.59 -2.77 -6.37
N VAL A 354 -21.27 -4.05 -6.31
CA VAL A 354 -21.65 -4.93 -5.20
C VAL A 354 -20.48 -5.11 -4.26
N TYR A 355 -20.66 -4.73 -3.00
CA TYR A 355 -19.65 -4.86 -1.95
C TYR A 355 -19.91 -6.10 -1.12
N PHE A 356 -18.86 -6.78 -0.71
CA PHE A 356 -18.96 -7.95 0.13
C PHE A 356 -17.88 -8.03 1.20
N ALA A 357 -18.19 -8.68 2.30
CA ALA A 357 -17.25 -9.06 3.34
C ALA A 357 -17.52 -10.48 3.80
N ILE A 358 -16.47 -11.30 3.86
CA ILE A 358 -16.47 -12.66 4.39
C ILE A 358 -15.40 -12.70 5.48
N LEU A 359 -15.81 -12.89 6.73
CA LEU A 359 -14.91 -12.98 7.89
C LEU A 359 -15.07 -14.37 8.52
N ASN A 360 -14.08 -15.23 8.26
CA ASN A 360 -14.05 -16.58 8.82
C ASN A 360 -13.26 -16.62 10.12
N HIS A 361 -13.71 -17.46 11.04
CA HIS A 361 -13.06 -17.73 12.32
C HIS A 361 -13.16 -19.22 12.66
N ASN A 362 -12.20 -19.74 13.39
CA ASN A 362 -12.13 -21.14 13.82
C ASN A 362 -12.21 -22.15 12.65
N VAL A 363 -11.62 -21.81 11.52
CA VAL A 363 -11.52 -22.65 10.33
C VAL A 363 -10.07 -22.61 9.84
N PRO A 364 -9.48 -23.75 9.43
CA PRO A 364 -8.14 -23.76 8.83
C PRO A 364 -8.07 -22.79 7.66
N VAL A 365 -7.04 -21.93 7.62
CA VAL A 365 -6.91 -20.86 6.65
C VAL A 365 -7.01 -21.34 5.19
N PRO A 366 -6.35 -22.45 4.77
CA PRO A 366 -6.50 -22.94 3.40
C PRO A 366 -7.94 -23.29 3.05
N GLN A 367 -8.67 -23.93 3.98
CA GLN A 367 -10.07 -24.30 3.78
C GLN A 367 -10.97 -23.05 3.73
N ALA A 368 -10.73 -22.08 4.62
CA ALA A 368 -11.48 -20.81 4.60
C ALA A 368 -11.32 -20.08 3.26
N ARG A 369 -10.08 -19.98 2.72
CA ARG A 369 -9.81 -19.37 1.40
C ARG A 369 -10.54 -20.08 0.27
N GLN A 370 -10.51 -21.42 0.22
CA GLN A 370 -11.26 -22.18 -0.78
C GLN A 370 -12.76 -21.93 -0.70
N ARG A 371 -13.32 -21.86 0.52
CA ARG A 371 -14.74 -21.57 0.75
C ARG A 371 -15.09 -20.13 0.33
N GLN A 372 -14.22 -19.15 0.66
CA GLN A 372 -14.38 -17.77 0.19
C GLN A 372 -14.46 -17.69 -1.33
N ASP A 373 -13.50 -18.31 -2.03
CA ASP A 373 -13.46 -18.28 -3.49
C ASP A 373 -14.70 -18.96 -4.11
N ARG A 374 -15.13 -20.10 -3.56
CA ARG A 374 -16.37 -20.76 -4.01
C ARG A 374 -17.61 -19.90 -3.80
N PHE A 375 -17.69 -19.21 -2.66
CA PHE A 375 -18.82 -18.31 -2.39
C PHE A 375 -18.79 -17.08 -3.33
N VAL A 376 -17.62 -16.48 -3.54
CA VAL A 376 -17.48 -15.32 -4.46
C VAL A 376 -17.84 -15.74 -5.89
N ARG A 377 -17.46 -16.93 -6.36
CA ARG A 377 -17.92 -17.48 -7.67
C ARG A 377 -19.43 -17.59 -7.75
N ALA A 378 -20.07 -18.09 -6.66
CA ALA A 378 -21.52 -18.17 -6.59
C ALA A 378 -22.17 -16.78 -6.59
N LEU A 379 -21.53 -15.76 -6.03
CA LEU A 379 -21.96 -14.37 -6.07
C LEU A 379 -21.79 -13.79 -7.48
N LEU A 380 -20.62 -13.92 -8.11
CA LEU A 380 -20.35 -13.46 -9.48
C LEU A 380 -21.39 -13.93 -10.49
N ALA A 381 -21.75 -15.21 -10.41
CA ALA A 381 -22.78 -15.81 -11.28
C ALA A 381 -24.18 -15.23 -11.11
N ARG A 382 -24.48 -14.60 -9.96
CA ARG A 382 -25.81 -14.06 -9.63
C ARG A 382 -25.93 -12.57 -9.86
N VAL A 383 -24.83 -11.84 -9.88
CA VAL A 383 -24.84 -10.38 -9.97
C VAL A 383 -24.47 -9.86 -11.35
N HIS A 384 -24.37 -10.72 -12.34
CA HIS A 384 -23.96 -10.39 -13.72
C HIS A 384 -22.71 -9.48 -13.72
N SER A 385 -21.64 -10.04 -13.15
CA SER A 385 -20.39 -9.29 -12.96
C SER A 385 -19.73 -8.92 -14.29
N VAL A 386 -19.11 -7.74 -14.31
CA VAL A 386 -18.30 -7.26 -15.43
C VAL A 386 -16.89 -6.97 -14.94
N ALA A 387 -15.90 -7.05 -15.82
CA ALA A 387 -14.53 -6.71 -15.46
C ALA A 387 -14.40 -5.22 -15.12
N TRP A 388 -13.58 -4.90 -14.12
CA TRP A 388 -13.21 -3.52 -13.82
C TRP A 388 -12.45 -2.92 -15.01
N PRO A 389 -12.65 -1.62 -15.33
CA PRO A 389 -11.88 -0.92 -16.34
C PRO A 389 -10.46 -0.61 -15.81
N TYR A 390 -9.70 -1.66 -15.53
CA TYR A 390 -8.40 -1.61 -14.88
C TYR A 390 -7.33 -2.30 -15.71
N GLN A 391 -6.19 -1.64 -15.84
CA GLN A 391 -4.98 -2.22 -16.38
C GLN A 391 -3.86 -2.04 -15.34
N ARG A 392 -3.17 -3.12 -15.06
CA ARG A 392 -2.02 -3.10 -14.16
C ARG A 392 -0.93 -2.20 -14.73
N ASP A 393 -0.41 -1.30 -13.90
CA ASP A 393 0.80 -0.55 -14.22
C ASP A 393 2.02 -1.46 -14.06
N ALA A 394 2.59 -1.88 -15.18
CA ALA A 394 3.75 -2.78 -15.20
C ALA A 394 5.08 -2.06 -14.95
N ARG A 395 5.10 -0.72 -14.83
CA ARG A 395 6.34 0.02 -14.58
C ARG A 395 6.90 -0.34 -13.20
N PRO A 396 8.24 -0.53 -13.06
CA PRO A 396 8.85 -0.74 -11.76
C PRO A 396 8.53 0.39 -10.78
N ALA A 397 8.31 0.06 -9.51
CA ALA A 397 7.95 1.04 -8.48
C ALA A 397 8.99 2.18 -8.36
N ILE A 398 10.27 1.87 -8.53
CA ILE A 398 11.37 2.83 -8.52
C ILE A 398 11.22 3.97 -9.54
N THR A 399 10.55 3.75 -10.68
CA THR A 399 10.32 4.81 -11.67
C THR A 399 9.35 5.89 -11.20
N ARG A 400 8.70 5.66 -10.05
CA ARG A 400 7.74 6.59 -9.44
C ARG A 400 8.31 7.31 -8.21
N ALA A 401 9.44 6.82 -7.67
CA ALA A 401 10.22 7.52 -6.65
C ALA A 401 11.11 8.59 -7.32
N GLU A 402 11.56 9.54 -6.52
CA GLU A 402 12.42 10.64 -6.99
C GLU A 402 13.64 10.75 -6.09
N VAL A 403 14.83 10.75 -6.69
CA VAL A 403 16.08 11.00 -5.98
C VAL A 403 16.78 12.18 -6.63
N SER A 404 17.00 13.25 -5.88
CA SER A 404 17.55 14.51 -6.39
C SER A 404 18.70 15.02 -5.52
N VAL A 405 19.68 15.63 -6.18
CA VAL A 405 20.70 16.46 -5.53
C VAL A 405 20.11 17.84 -5.30
N MET A 406 20.24 18.35 -4.11
CA MET A 406 19.81 19.72 -3.79
C MET A 406 20.89 20.71 -4.25
N SER A 407 20.49 21.74 -4.96
CA SER A 407 21.39 22.85 -5.30
C SER A 407 21.86 23.54 -4.02
N ARG A 408 23.16 23.77 -3.92
CA ARG A 408 23.81 24.49 -2.81
C ARG A 408 23.46 25.96 -2.81
#